data_4981a6fe661281a9f1b547cc6db9eb3d
#
_entry.id   4981a6fe661281a9f1b547cc6db9eb3d
#
_cell.length_a   1.000
_cell.length_b   1.000
_cell.length_c   1.000
_cell.angle_alpha   90.00
_cell.angle_beta   90.00
_cell.angle_gamma   90.00
#
_symmetry.space_group_name_H-M   'P 1'
#
loop_
_entity.id
_entity.type
_entity.pdbx_description
1 polymer ?
#
loop_
_entity_poly.entity_id
_entity_poly.type
_entity_poly.pdbx_seq_one_letter_code
_entity_poly.pdbx_strand_id
1 'polypeptide(L)'
;VILPILKLLGKKFYEKNVVPKLINYLCGTKPNQYQRKKIVPLAVGDVVEIGIGPGLNLRYYNSEKVNKVIGIDPSNELNEIAQKKADKVNLNIEFNLSSAEQINLMDSSVDSVVCTFSLCSIPNPELALGEIYRILKPGGKYYFCEHGISPDFLTRMLQNITSVFYP
;
A
#
# COMPACT_ATOMS: atom_id res chain seq x y z
N VAL A 1 16.74 10.89 17.82
CA VAL A 1 15.87 11.96 18.38
C VAL A 1 14.43 11.50 18.56
N ILE A 2 13.92 10.55 17.77
CA ILE A 2 12.52 10.07 17.84
C ILE A 2 12.30 9.06 18.99
N LEU A 3 13.28 8.22 19.33
CA LEU A 3 13.16 7.20 20.37
C LEU A 3 12.76 7.72 21.77
N PRO A 4 13.30 8.85 22.28
CA PRO A 4 12.89 9.36 23.58
C PRO A 4 11.45 9.89 23.61
N ILE A 5 10.96 10.44 22.50
CA ILE A 5 9.59 10.93 22.37
C ILE A 5 8.58 9.77 22.36
N LEU A 6 8.94 8.63 21.75
CA LEU A 6 8.15 7.39 21.77
C LEU A 6 7.93 6.85 23.19
N LYS A 7 8.94 6.90 24.04
CA LYS A 7 8.82 6.52 25.47
C LYS A 7 7.89 7.45 26.25
N LEU A 8 7.85 8.74 25.89
CA LEU A 8 7.03 9.75 26.59
C LEU A 8 5.54 9.68 26.24
N LEU A 9 5.19 9.34 24.99
CA LEU A 9 3.79 9.32 24.51
C LEU A 9 3.09 7.97 24.66
N GLY A 10 3.79 6.94 25.07
CA GLY A 10 3.28 5.57 25.08
C GLY A 10 3.17 4.99 23.65
N LYS A 11 3.72 3.80 23.48
CA LYS A 11 3.80 3.12 22.16
C LYS A 11 2.45 3.05 21.45
N LYS A 12 1.39 2.67 22.17
CA LYS A 12 0.02 2.56 21.60
C LYS A 12 -0.55 3.89 21.09
N PHE A 13 -0.29 5.01 21.80
CA PHE A 13 -0.76 6.31 21.37
C PHE A 13 -0.04 6.76 20.09
N TYR A 14 1.26 6.52 20.02
CA TYR A 14 2.07 6.85 18.85
C TYR A 14 1.64 6.05 17.62
N GLU A 15 1.51 4.71 17.74
CA GLU A 15 1.07 3.83 16.67
C GLU A 15 -0.32 4.20 16.15
N LYS A 16 -1.23 4.56 17.03
CA LYS A 16 -2.61 4.88 16.65
C LYS A 16 -2.77 6.29 16.05
N ASN A 17 -2.07 7.30 16.56
CA ASN A 17 -2.39 8.71 16.27
C ASN A 17 -1.33 9.43 15.44
N VAL A 18 -0.07 8.98 15.50
CA VAL A 18 1.06 9.65 14.84
C VAL A 18 1.46 8.90 13.57
N VAL A 19 1.67 7.59 13.68
CA VAL A 19 2.15 6.75 12.56
C VAL A 19 1.23 6.85 11.33
N PRO A 20 -0.11 6.71 11.44
CA PRO A 20 -0.98 6.79 10.25
C PRO A 20 -0.93 8.15 9.55
N LYS A 21 -0.81 9.24 10.33
CA LYS A 21 -0.69 10.59 9.75
C LYS A 21 0.66 10.79 9.07
N LEU A 22 1.72 10.29 9.68
CA LEU A 22 3.07 10.34 9.14
C LEU A 22 3.17 9.55 7.83
N ILE A 23 2.66 8.32 7.79
CA ILE A 23 2.57 7.50 6.58
C ILE A 23 1.79 8.22 5.49
N ASN A 24 0.59 8.75 5.82
CA ASN A 24 -0.21 9.49 4.85
C ASN A 24 0.53 10.71 4.27
N TYR A 25 1.33 11.41 5.08
CA TYR A 25 2.13 12.54 4.64
C TYR A 25 3.32 12.10 3.78
N LEU A 26 4.15 11.18 4.26
CA LEU A 26 5.38 10.74 3.59
C LEU A 26 5.07 10.01 2.28
N CYS A 27 4.12 9.07 2.30
CA CYS A 27 3.71 8.34 1.10
C CYS A 27 2.86 9.20 0.15
N GLY A 28 2.32 10.33 0.62
CA GLY A 28 1.55 11.29 -0.17
C GLY A 28 2.37 12.35 -0.89
N THR A 29 3.70 12.28 -0.91
CA THR A 29 4.57 13.27 -1.56
C THR A 29 4.39 13.31 -3.08
N LYS A 30 4.71 14.46 -3.71
CA LYS A 30 4.54 14.65 -5.17
C LYS A 30 5.23 13.58 -6.02
N PRO A 31 6.48 13.16 -5.74
CA PRO A 31 7.14 12.08 -6.50
C PRO A 31 6.35 10.77 -6.46
N ASN A 32 5.90 10.35 -5.27
CA ASN A 32 5.12 9.13 -5.10
C ASN A 32 3.77 9.21 -5.81
N GLN A 33 3.10 10.37 -5.74
CA GLN A 33 1.85 10.60 -6.47
C GLN A 33 2.03 10.49 -7.99
N TYR A 34 3.16 11.00 -8.51
CA TYR A 34 3.47 10.90 -9.94
C TYR A 34 3.62 9.45 -10.41
N GLN A 35 4.26 8.60 -9.60
CA GLN A 35 4.39 7.18 -9.92
C GLN A 35 3.04 6.44 -9.82
N ARG A 36 2.26 6.70 -8.77
CA ARG A 36 0.91 6.15 -8.63
C ARG A 36 0.03 6.46 -9.82
N LYS A 37 0.08 7.70 -10.32
CA LYS A 37 -0.67 8.15 -11.51
C LYS A 37 -0.33 7.37 -12.78
N LYS A 38 0.87 6.81 -12.89
CA LYS A 38 1.28 5.98 -14.04
C LYS A 38 0.78 4.54 -13.93
N ILE A 39 0.76 3.98 -12.73
CA ILE A 39 0.56 2.55 -12.49
C ILE A 39 -0.91 2.23 -12.21
N VAL A 40 -1.53 2.96 -11.27
CA VAL A 40 -2.87 2.63 -10.77
C VAL A 40 -3.96 2.67 -11.85
N PRO A 41 -3.97 3.62 -12.83
CA PRO A 41 -4.98 3.64 -13.88
C PRO A 41 -4.92 2.46 -14.86
N LEU A 42 -3.87 1.64 -14.79
CA LEU A 42 -3.73 0.45 -15.63
C LEU A 42 -4.55 -0.74 -15.14
N ALA A 43 -4.97 -0.72 -13.86
CA ALA A 43 -5.77 -1.77 -13.26
C ALA A 43 -7.18 -1.80 -13.87
N VAL A 44 -7.72 -3.00 -14.05
CA VAL A 44 -9.03 -3.25 -14.64
C VAL A 44 -9.76 -4.38 -13.91
N GLY A 45 -11.08 -4.42 -14.05
CA GLY A 45 -11.92 -5.50 -13.51
C GLY A 45 -12.01 -5.48 -11.99
N ASP A 46 -11.99 -6.66 -11.39
CA ASP A 46 -11.93 -6.83 -9.93
C ASP A 46 -10.47 -6.67 -9.48
N VAL A 47 -10.22 -5.68 -8.65
CA VAL A 47 -8.87 -5.27 -8.24
C VAL A 47 -8.63 -5.59 -6.77
N VAL A 48 -7.46 -6.15 -6.46
CA VAL A 48 -6.93 -6.18 -5.09
C VAL A 48 -5.81 -5.15 -4.97
N GLU A 49 -5.87 -4.31 -3.94
CA GLU A 49 -4.78 -3.41 -3.57
C GLU A 49 -4.08 -3.92 -2.31
N ILE A 50 -2.80 -4.28 -2.46
CA ILE A 50 -1.95 -4.73 -1.35
C ILE A 50 -1.37 -3.51 -0.64
N GLY A 51 -1.59 -3.45 0.69
CA GLY A 51 -1.20 -2.32 1.50
C GLY A 51 -1.94 -1.05 1.08
N ILE A 52 -3.28 -1.09 1.09
CA ILE A 52 -4.10 0.08 0.70
C ILE A 52 -3.78 1.29 1.57
N GLY A 53 -3.34 1.04 2.82
CA GLY A 53 -2.94 2.08 3.74
C GLY A 53 -3.99 3.17 3.89
N PRO A 54 -3.61 4.45 3.83
CA PRO A 54 -4.55 5.56 3.94
C PRO A 54 -5.32 5.85 2.63
N GLY A 55 -5.39 4.93 1.68
CA GLY A 55 -6.16 5.06 0.44
C GLY A 55 -5.62 6.09 -0.54
N LEU A 56 -4.28 6.16 -0.71
CA LEU A 56 -3.64 7.14 -1.58
C LEU A 56 -3.84 6.86 -3.07
N ASN A 57 -4.11 5.60 -3.43
CA ASN A 57 -4.35 5.18 -4.81
C ASN A 57 -5.78 5.42 -5.27
N LEU A 58 -6.75 5.47 -4.38
CA LEU A 58 -8.19 5.43 -4.69
C LEU A 58 -8.62 6.44 -5.76
N ARG A 59 -8.06 7.64 -5.74
CA ARG A 59 -8.35 8.71 -6.71
C ARG A 59 -7.76 8.50 -8.11
N TYR A 60 -6.91 7.48 -8.29
CA TYR A 60 -6.26 7.21 -9.58
C TYR A 60 -6.87 6.02 -10.33
N TYR A 61 -7.69 5.22 -9.70
CA TYR A 61 -8.43 4.18 -10.38
C TYR A 61 -9.42 4.77 -11.39
N ASN A 62 -9.56 4.11 -12.53
CA ASN A 62 -10.56 4.47 -13.53
C ASN A 62 -11.87 3.72 -13.23
N SER A 63 -12.89 4.44 -12.78
CA SER A 63 -14.20 3.87 -12.44
C SER A 63 -14.98 3.28 -13.62
N GLU A 64 -14.57 3.56 -14.86
CA GLU A 64 -15.16 2.91 -16.03
C GLU A 64 -14.53 1.54 -16.34
N LYS A 65 -13.35 1.25 -15.77
CA LYS A 65 -12.58 0.02 -16.01
C LYS A 65 -12.51 -0.91 -14.82
N VAL A 66 -12.72 -0.37 -13.62
CA VAL A 66 -12.62 -1.10 -12.34
C VAL A 66 -14.02 -1.37 -11.82
N ASN A 67 -14.35 -2.63 -11.59
CA ASN A 67 -15.64 -3.04 -11.04
C ASN A 67 -15.68 -2.80 -9.52
N LYS A 68 -14.62 -3.24 -8.84
CA LYS A 68 -14.43 -3.05 -7.40
C LYS A 68 -12.95 -3.05 -7.02
N VAL A 69 -12.64 -2.47 -5.87
CA VAL A 69 -11.31 -2.52 -5.24
C VAL A 69 -11.43 -3.17 -3.88
N ILE A 70 -10.69 -4.25 -3.64
CA ILE A 70 -10.55 -4.89 -2.33
C ILE A 70 -9.20 -4.46 -1.77
N GLY A 71 -9.22 -3.61 -0.76
CA GLY A 71 -8.02 -3.12 -0.10
C GLY A 71 -7.58 -4.05 1.03
N ILE A 72 -6.38 -4.57 0.96
CA ILE A 72 -5.75 -5.41 1.99
C ILE A 72 -4.81 -4.55 2.82
N ASP A 73 -5.07 -4.45 4.12
CA ASP A 73 -4.17 -3.77 5.06
C ASP A 73 -4.46 -4.25 6.50
N PRO A 74 -3.45 -4.60 7.31
CA PRO A 74 -3.66 -5.04 8.69
C PRO A 74 -3.98 -3.88 9.67
N SER A 75 -3.83 -2.62 9.27
CA SER A 75 -4.08 -1.45 10.13
C SER A 75 -5.51 -0.95 10.02
N ASN A 76 -6.27 -1.09 11.10
CA ASN A 76 -7.62 -0.51 11.19
C ASN A 76 -7.58 1.03 11.10
N GLU A 77 -6.57 1.66 11.71
CA GLU A 77 -6.41 3.11 11.71
C GLU A 77 -6.17 3.69 10.31
N LEU A 78 -5.41 2.97 9.46
CA LEU A 78 -5.21 3.37 8.08
C LEU A 78 -6.48 3.15 7.26
N ASN A 79 -7.19 2.05 7.47
CA ASN A 79 -8.47 1.77 6.81
C ASN A 79 -9.53 2.83 7.15
N GLU A 80 -9.58 3.35 8.37
CA GLU A 80 -10.48 4.46 8.73
C GLU A 80 -10.16 5.75 7.94
N ILE A 81 -8.87 6.01 7.66
CA ILE A 81 -8.47 7.14 6.82
C ILE A 81 -8.81 6.89 5.35
N ALA A 82 -8.61 5.64 4.89
CA ALA A 82 -8.93 5.23 3.54
C ALA A 82 -10.43 5.32 3.27
N GLN A 83 -11.28 4.91 4.22
CA GLN A 83 -12.74 5.01 4.10
C GLN A 83 -13.20 6.44 3.81
N LYS A 84 -12.65 7.43 4.50
CA LYS A 84 -12.98 8.86 4.26
C LYS A 84 -12.61 9.33 2.86
N LYS A 85 -11.68 8.64 2.18
CA LYS A 85 -11.31 8.92 0.79
C LYS A 85 -12.15 8.09 -0.18
N ALA A 86 -12.49 6.87 0.21
CA ALA A 86 -13.41 6.00 -0.53
C ALA A 86 -14.77 6.68 -0.75
N ASP A 87 -15.31 7.33 0.29
CA ASP A 87 -16.58 8.07 0.24
C ASP A 87 -16.59 9.23 -0.78
N LYS A 88 -15.41 9.62 -1.31
CA LYS A 88 -15.26 10.74 -2.25
C LYS A 88 -15.02 10.30 -3.69
N VAL A 89 -14.91 9.01 -3.93
CA VAL A 89 -14.69 8.45 -5.27
C VAL A 89 -15.87 7.58 -5.68
N ASN A 90 -16.15 7.52 -6.97
CA ASN A 90 -17.21 6.69 -7.52
C ASN A 90 -16.68 5.27 -7.82
N LEU A 91 -16.37 4.51 -6.76
CA LEU A 91 -15.85 3.16 -6.84
C LEU A 91 -16.47 2.30 -5.75
N ASN A 92 -16.72 1.03 -6.06
CA ASN A 92 -17.07 0.03 -5.05
C ASN A 92 -15.77 -0.40 -4.35
N ILE A 93 -15.64 -0.08 -3.05
CA ILE A 93 -14.42 -0.35 -2.28
C ILE A 93 -14.77 -1.18 -1.06
N GLU A 94 -14.08 -2.29 -0.90
CA GLU A 94 -14.16 -3.19 0.25
C GLU A 94 -12.83 -3.17 1.00
N PHE A 95 -12.86 -3.12 2.33
CA PHE A 95 -11.65 -3.19 3.15
C PHE A 95 -11.57 -4.55 3.82
N ASN A 96 -10.44 -5.22 3.64
CA ASN A 96 -10.14 -6.50 4.27
C ASN A 96 -8.95 -6.31 5.24
N LEU A 97 -9.24 -6.46 6.53
CA LEU A 97 -8.27 -6.32 7.61
C LEU A 97 -7.45 -7.61 7.74
N SER A 98 -6.55 -7.83 6.80
CA SER A 98 -5.68 -9.02 6.75
C SER A 98 -4.27 -8.67 6.31
N SER A 99 -3.33 -9.60 6.57
CA SER A 99 -1.98 -9.54 6.01
C SER A 99 -1.99 -9.94 4.54
N ALA A 100 -1.09 -9.34 3.76
CA ALA A 100 -0.83 -9.73 2.38
C ALA A 100 -0.24 -11.15 2.25
N GLU A 101 0.30 -11.69 3.35
CA GLU A 101 0.88 -13.04 3.43
C GLU A 101 -0.20 -14.14 3.53
N GLN A 102 -1.45 -13.73 3.84
CA GLN A 102 -2.60 -14.63 3.94
C GLN A 102 -3.87 -13.90 3.51
N ILE A 103 -4.18 -13.95 2.23
CA ILE A 103 -5.33 -13.25 1.65
C ILE A 103 -6.54 -14.18 1.61
N ASN A 104 -7.62 -13.78 2.29
CA ASN A 104 -8.86 -14.55 2.31
C ASN A 104 -9.70 -14.30 1.04
N LEU A 105 -9.16 -14.72 -0.11
CA LEU A 105 -9.83 -14.72 -1.41
C LEU A 105 -9.58 -16.06 -2.09
N MET A 106 -10.48 -16.45 -2.99
CA MET A 106 -10.34 -17.67 -3.78
C MET A 106 -9.19 -17.56 -4.79
N ASP A 107 -8.63 -18.70 -5.19
CA ASP A 107 -7.66 -18.78 -6.27
C ASP A 107 -8.27 -18.23 -7.56
N SER A 108 -7.46 -17.56 -8.38
CA SER A 108 -7.86 -17.07 -9.69
C SER A 108 -9.17 -16.24 -9.67
N SER A 109 -9.33 -15.38 -8.66
CA SER A 109 -10.57 -14.64 -8.42
C SER A 109 -10.55 -13.18 -8.88
N VAL A 110 -9.35 -12.59 -9.12
CA VAL A 110 -9.22 -11.15 -9.44
C VAL A 110 -8.50 -10.90 -10.75
N ASP A 111 -8.83 -9.80 -11.42
CA ASP A 111 -8.28 -9.44 -12.72
C ASP A 111 -6.97 -8.66 -12.62
N SER A 112 -6.85 -7.85 -11.56
CA SER A 112 -5.67 -7.02 -11.31
C SER A 112 -5.28 -7.03 -9.84
N VAL A 113 -3.97 -6.99 -9.58
CA VAL A 113 -3.42 -6.68 -8.26
C VAL A 113 -2.54 -5.44 -8.37
N VAL A 114 -2.71 -4.51 -7.44
CA VAL A 114 -1.90 -3.28 -7.33
C VAL A 114 -1.16 -3.28 -6.01
N CYS A 115 0.14 -2.98 -6.05
CA CYS A 115 0.97 -2.78 -4.86
C CYS A 115 1.89 -1.58 -5.06
N THR A 116 1.80 -0.58 -4.19
CA THR A 116 2.61 0.61 -4.31
C THR A 116 3.22 1.02 -2.97
N PHE A 117 4.55 0.95 -2.89
CA PHE A 117 5.32 1.35 -1.71
C PHE A 117 4.91 0.59 -0.44
N SER A 118 4.61 -0.71 -0.58
CA SER A 118 4.08 -1.55 0.51
C SER A 118 4.90 -2.80 0.78
N LEU A 119 5.59 -3.38 -0.22
CA LEU A 119 6.38 -4.61 -0.04
C LEU A 119 7.48 -4.46 1.03
N CYS A 120 8.04 -3.25 1.18
CA CYS A 120 9.07 -2.97 2.17
C CYS A 120 8.60 -3.09 3.62
N SER A 121 7.28 -3.05 3.86
CA SER A 121 6.68 -3.16 5.19
C SER A 121 6.05 -4.54 5.48
N ILE A 122 6.07 -5.45 4.50
CA ILE A 122 5.56 -6.81 4.65
C ILE A 122 6.66 -7.71 5.22
N PRO A 123 6.43 -8.39 6.35
CA PRO A 123 7.44 -9.23 7.00
C PRO A 123 7.98 -10.34 6.09
N ASN A 124 7.11 -10.98 5.31
CA ASN A 124 7.51 -12.00 4.34
C ASN A 124 6.97 -11.69 2.94
N PRO A 125 7.72 -10.89 2.15
CA PRO A 125 7.28 -10.50 0.81
C PRO A 125 7.15 -11.68 -0.17
N GLU A 126 7.88 -12.78 0.04
CA GLU A 126 7.76 -13.98 -0.80
C GLU A 126 6.41 -14.66 -0.63
N LEU A 127 5.92 -14.79 0.61
CA LEU A 127 4.57 -15.29 0.87
C LEU A 127 3.51 -14.38 0.25
N ALA A 128 3.67 -13.07 0.40
CA ALA A 128 2.75 -12.10 -0.20
C ALA A 128 2.71 -12.20 -1.73
N LEU A 129 3.86 -12.36 -2.39
CA LEU A 129 3.94 -12.58 -3.83
C LEU A 129 3.31 -13.91 -4.25
N GLY A 130 3.44 -14.96 -3.44
CA GLY A 130 2.75 -16.22 -3.62
C GLY A 130 1.22 -16.07 -3.57
N GLU A 131 0.70 -15.35 -2.59
CA GLU A 131 -0.73 -15.04 -2.47
C GLU A 131 -1.23 -14.17 -3.64
N ILE A 132 -0.47 -13.16 -4.05
CA ILE A 132 -0.78 -12.35 -5.24
C ILE A 132 -0.90 -13.23 -6.49
N TYR A 133 0.06 -14.14 -6.69
CA TYR A 133 0.01 -15.06 -7.81
C TYR A 133 -1.21 -16.00 -7.73
N ARG A 134 -1.53 -16.52 -6.55
CA ARG A 134 -2.66 -17.43 -6.33
C ARG A 134 -4.01 -16.81 -6.66
N ILE A 135 -4.24 -15.56 -6.22
CA ILE A 135 -5.54 -14.89 -6.41
C ILE A 135 -5.73 -14.31 -7.81
N LEU A 136 -4.65 -14.07 -8.58
CA LEU A 136 -4.76 -13.58 -9.94
C LEU A 136 -5.34 -14.64 -10.88
N LYS A 137 -6.32 -14.26 -11.67
CA LYS A 137 -6.84 -15.07 -12.78
C LYS A 137 -5.74 -15.36 -13.80
N PRO A 138 -5.84 -16.46 -14.56
CA PRO A 138 -4.99 -16.65 -15.74
C PRO A 138 -5.07 -15.43 -16.67
N GLY A 139 -3.92 -14.82 -16.96
CA GLY A 139 -3.83 -13.57 -17.75
C GLY A 139 -4.07 -12.29 -16.94
N GLY A 140 -4.43 -12.39 -15.67
CA GLY A 140 -4.50 -11.26 -14.74
C GLY A 140 -3.14 -10.58 -14.58
N LYS A 141 -3.14 -9.31 -14.14
CA LYS A 141 -1.92 -8.50 -14.13
C LYS A 141 -1.60 -7.98 -12.73
N TYR A 142 -0.32 -8.05 -12.39
CA TYR A 142 0.25 -7.42 -11.20
C TYR A 142 0.94 -6.11 -11.58
N TYR A 143 0.45 -5.02 -11.02
CA TYR A 143 0.99 -3.68 -11.19
C TYR A 143 1.65 -3.23 -9.89
N PHE A 144 2.94 -2.94 -9.94
CA PHE A 144 3.65 -2.54 -8.73
C PHE A 144 4.59 -1.35 -8.97
N CYS A 145 4.84 -0.61 -7.90
CA CYS A 145 5.86 0.43 -7.82
C CYS A 145 6.42 0.45 -6.40
N GLU A 146 7.70 0.16 -6.27
CA GLU A 146 8.36 0.02 -4.98
C GLU A 146 9.63 0.87 -4.91
N HIS A 147 10.08 1.13 -3.70
CA HIS A 147 11.37 1.76 -3.48
C HIS A 147 12.49 0.79 -3.85
N GLY A 148 13.45 1.28 -4.64
CA GLY A 148 14.65 0.53 -5.00
C GLY A 148 15.93 1.22 -4.55
N ILE A 149 17.02 0.48 -4.53
CA ILE A 149 18.34 1.06 -4.32
C ILE A 149 18.70 1.89 -5.54
N SER A 150 19.13 3.14 -5.32
CA SER A 150 19.55 4.03 -6.40
C SER A 150 20.82 3.50 -7.08
N PRO A 151 20.93 3.54 -8.40
CA PRO A 151 22.16 3.29 -9.12
C PRO A 151 23.20 4.40 -8.86
N ASP A 152 22.78 5.61 -8.52
CA ASP A 152 23.64 6.73 -8.16
C ASP A 152 24.30 6.52 -6.80
N PHE A 153 25.64 6.66 -6.76
CA PHE A 153 26.43 6.37 -5.58
C PHE A 153 26.10 7.26 -4.38
N LEU A 154 25.92 8.57 -4.59
CA LEU A 154 25.62 9.50 -3.49
C LEU A 154 24.22 9.27 -2.94
N THR A 155 23.25 9.07 -3.82
CA THR A 155 21.86 8.77 -3.43
C THR A 155 21.79 7.45 -2.67
N ARG A 156 22.50 6.41 -3.12
CA ARG A 156 22.59 5.12 -2.44
C ARG A 156 23.22 5.24 -1.06
N MET A 157 24.30 6.03 -0.93
CA MET A 157 24.92 6.30 0.37
C MET A 157 23.95 6.97 1.34
N LEU A 158 23.17 7.95 0.88
CA LEU A 158 22.11 8.59 1.67
C LEU A 158 20.99 7.62 2.04
N GLN A 159 20.56 6.75 1.11
CA GLN A 159 19.59 5.70 1.37
C GLN A 159 20.07 4.75 2.49
N ASN A 160 21.33 4.30 2.42
CA ASN A 160 21.91 3.41 3.43
C ASN A 160 22.00 4.09 4.81
N ILE A 161 22.33 5.38 4.86
CA ILE A 161 22.34 6.14 6.12
C ILE A 161 20.92 6.26 6.69
N THR A 162 19.94 6.54 5.85
CA THR A 162 18.54 6.69 6.29
C THR A 162 17.89 5.37 6.64
N SER A 163 18.27 4.24 6.03
CA SER A 163 17.73 2.91 6.34
C SER A 163 18.08 2.44 7.76
N VAL A 164 19.17 2.96 8.35
CA VAL A 164 19.50 2.68 9.77
C VAL A 164 18.44 3.28 10.73
N PHE A 165 17.74 4.31 10.29
CA PHE A 165 16.68 4.96 11.08
C PHE A 165 15.27 4.47 10.73
N TYR A 166 15.13 3.64 9.69
CA TYR A 166 13.92 3.01 9.19
C TYR A 166 14.20 1.52 8.94
N PRO A 167 14.16 0.69 9.98
CA PRO A 167 14.26 -0.76 9.82
C PRO A 167 12.99 -1.34 9.21
#